data_4d295cc1a3f6735c5ff38ecfc0aec2ae
#
_entry.id   4d295cc1a3f6735c5ff38ecfc0aec2ae
#
_cell.length_a   1.000
_cell.length_b   1.000
_cell.length_c   1.000
_cell.angle_alpha   90.00
_cell.angle_beta   90.00
_cell.angle_gamma   90.00
#
_symmetry.space_group_name_H-M   'P 1'
#
loop_
_entity.id
_entity.type
_entity.pdbx_description
1 polymer ?
#
loop_
_entity_poly.entity_id
_entity_poly.type
_entity_poly.pdbx_seq_one_letter_code
_entity_poly.pdbx_strand_id
1 'polypeptide(L)'
;MKKLLLFPLLAMGLLFSQNEAGRREPPPDSPRDIKLPNGKSQREEILKADYEKTLQDAAQLVKLSEELQDDLIKEDRHVLSIASLKKAEDIEKLAKRIRTRLKK
;
A
#
# COMPACT_ATOMS: atom_id res chain seq x y z
N MET A 1 -20.11 6.25 28.95
CA MET A 1 -20.44 5.41 27.87
C MET A 1 -19.55 5.53 26.67
N LYS A 2 -19.26 6.74 26.25
CA LYS A 2 -18.44 6.93 25.08
C LYS A 2 -16.99 6.65 25.30
N LYS A 3 -16.57 6.62 26.53
CA LYS A 3 -15.17 6.41 26.81
C LYS A 3 -14.68 5.04 26.42
N LEU A 4 -15.58 4.12 26.29
CA LEU A 4 -15.19 2.76 25.96
C LEU A 4 -14.54 2.63 24.60
N LEU A 5 -14.70 3.60 23.77
CA LEU A 5 -14.15 3.53 22.43
C LEU A 5 -12.64 3.67 22.38
N LEU A 6 -12.04 4.09 23.44
CA LEU A 6 -10.60 4.32 23.45
C LEU A 6 -9.76 3.06 23.59
N PHE A 7 -10.35 2.02 24.16
CA PHE A 7 -9.59 0.81 24.41
C PHE A 7 -8.99 0.15 23.18
N PRO A 8 -9.74 0.02 22.11
CA PRO A 8 -9.16 -0.66 20.93
C PRO A 8 -7.94 0.03 20.39
N LEU A 9 -7.89 1.33 20.52
CA LEU A 9 -6.75 2.07 20.02
C LEU A 9 -5.47 1.75 20.76
N LEU A 10 -5.59 1.58 22.06
CA LEU A 10 -4.42 1.25 22.87
C LEU A 10 -3.87 -0.11 22.51
N ALA A 11 -4.76 -1.04 22.25
CA ALA A 11 -4.32 -2.38 21.90
C ALA A 11 -3.53 -2.38 20.61
N MET A 12 -3.96 -1.59 19.67
CA MET A 12 -3.26 -1.53 18.40
C MET A 12 -1.85 -0.97 18.56
N GLY A 13 -1.69 -0.01 19.41
CA GLY A 13 -0.36 0.54 19.65
C GLY A 13 0.60 -0.50 20.16
N LEU A 14 0.14 -1.37 21.03
CA LEU A 14 1.00 -2.41 21.55
C LEU A 14 1.45 -3.39 20.47
N LEU A 15 0.56 -3.70 19.55
CA LEU A 15 0.91 -4.61 18.49
C LEU A 15 2.01 -4.06 17.59
N PHE A 16 1.98 -2.79 17.34
CA PHE A 16 3.02 -2.17 16.55
C PHE A 16 4.38 -2.28 17.20
N SER A 17 4.43 -2.09 18.48
CA SER A 17 5.69 -2.20 19.19
C SER A 17 6.31 -3.56 19.04
N GLN A 18 5.49 -4.57 19.12
CA GLN A 18 6.00 -5.93 18.99
C GLN A 18 6.56 -6.20 17.62
N ASN A 19 5.96 -5.62 16.62
CA ASN A 19 6.44 -5.81 15.28
C ASN A 19 7.85 -5.34 15.08
N GLU A 20 8.17 -4.22 15.66
CA GLU A 20 9.51 -3.70 15.50
C GLU A 20 10.55 -4.59 16.12
N ALA A 21 10.21 -5.23 17.20
CA ALA A 21 11.15 -6.08 17.88
C ALA A 21 11.56 -7.28 17.05
N GLY A 22 10.73 -7.68 16.10
CA GLY A 22 11.04 -8.83 15.28
C GLY A 22 11.93 -8.54 14.11
N ARG A 23 12.38 -7.33 13.97
CA ARG A 23 13.17 -6.97 12.83
C ARG A 23 14.56 -7.55 12.91
N ARG A 24 15.04 -8.06 11.81
CA ARG A 24 16.36 -8.67 11.77
C ARG A 24 17.15 -8.20 10.59
N GLU A 25 18.44 -8.21 10.74
CA GLU A 25 19.31 -7.91 9.63
C GLU A 25 19.41 -9.10 8.71
N PRO A 26 19.63 -8.86 7.43
CA PRO A 26 19.79 -9.97 6.48
C PRO A 26 21.02 -10.79 6.81
N PRO A 27 20.98 -12.08 6.51
CA PRO A 27 22.15 -12.91 6.76
C PRO A 27 23.34 -12.50 5.90
N PRO A 28 24.56 -12.78 6.36
CA PRO A 28 25.75 -12.38 5.61
C PRO A 28 25.84 -12.99 4.23
N ASP A 29 25.23 -14.15 4.01
CA ASP A 29 25.27 -14.76 2.70
C ASP A 29 24.03 -14.49 1.90
N SER A 30 23.28 -13.45 2.19
CA SER A 30 22.18 -13.11 1.32
C SER A 30 22.71 -12.77 -0.06
N PRO A 31 21.84 -12.81 -1.06
CA PRO A 31 22.26 -12.60 -2.44
C PRO A 31 23.07 -11.33 -2.59
N ARG A 32 24.17 -11.46 -3.29
CA ARG A 32 25.02 -10.35 -3.48
C ARG A 32 24.41 -9.29 -4.32
N ASP A 33 24.79 -8.09 -3.99
CA ASP A 33 24.39 -6.94 -4.74
C ASP A 33 25.22 -6.89 -6.01
N ILE A 34 24.59 -7.04 -7.15
CA ILE A 34 25.27 -7.04 -8.43
C ILE A 34 25.38 -5.62 -8.91
N LYS A 35 26.62 -5.24 -9.31
CA LYS A 35 26.83 -3.90 -9.80
C LYS A 35 26.60 -3.81 -11.29
N LEU A 36 25.96 -2.74 -11.72
CA LEU A 36 25.71 -2.48 -13.11
C LEU A 36 26.92 -1.77 -13.75
N PRO A 37 26.97 -1.74 -15.08
CA PRO A 37 28.08 -1.08 -15.76
C PRO A 37 28.30 0.37 -15.36
N ASN A 38 27.22 1.06 -14.96
CA ASN A 38 27.35 2.46 -14.54
C ASN A 38 27.81 2.61 -13.09
N GLY A 39 28.20 1.52 -12.44
CA GLY A 39 28.67 1.57 -11.08
C GLY A 39 27.59 1.46 -10.03
N LYS A 40 26.35 1.42 -10.42
CA LYS A 40 25.25 1.35 -9.46
C LYS A 40 24.92 -0.09 -9.11
N SER A 41 24.37 -0.27 -7.93
CA SER A 41 23.94 -1.56 -7.45
C SER A 41 22.65 -1.95 -8.16
N GLN A 42 22.58 -3.17 -8.66
CA GLN A 42 21.36 -3.68 -9.29
C GLN A 42 20.23 -3.69 -8.30
N ARG A 43 20.52 -4.06 -7.05
CA ARG A 43 19.51 -4.09 -6.02
C ARG A 43 18.92 -2.70 -5.76
N GLU A 44 19.79 -1.69 -5.70
CA GLU A 44 19.33 -0.33 -5.50
C GLU A 44 18.44 0.13 -6.65
N GLU A 45 18.81 -0.22 -7.86
CA GLU A 45 18.00 0.16 -9.02
C GLU A 45 16.65 -0.49 -9.00
N ILE A 46 16.59 -1.75 -8.60
CA ILE A 46 15.32 -2.45 -8.50
C ILE A 46 14.45 -1.82 -7.42
N LEU A 47 15.02 -1.52 -6.27
CA LEU A 47 14.28 -0.92 -5.18
C LEU A 47 13.76 0.45 -5.55
N LYS A 48 14.58 1.21 -6.28
CA LYS A 48 14.17 2.53 -6.73
C LYS A 48 13.03 2.44 -7.71
N ALA A 49 13.10 1.50 -8.67
CA ALA A 49 12.05 1.33 -9.64
C ALA A 49 10.75 0.89 -8.97
N ASP A 50 10.84 -0.02 -8.01
CA ASP A 50 9.66 -0.46 -7.27
C ASP A 50 9.04 0.69 -6.49
N TYR A 51 9.88 1.51 -5.89
CA TYR A 51 9.40 2.66 -5.14
C TYR A 51 8.66 3.63 -6.04
N GLU A 52 9.21 3.92 -7.20
CA GLU A 52 8.59 4.83 -8.14
C GLU A 52 7.25 4.29 -8.64
N LYS A 53 7.21 3.00 -8.95
CA LYS A 53 5.96 2.38 -9.37
C LYS A 53 4.92 2.40 -8.27
N THR A 54 5.36 2.18 -7.05
CA THR A 54 4.46 2.22 -5.91
C THR A 54 3.87 3.61 -5.73
N LEU A 55 4.69 4.64 -5.89
CA LEU A 55 4.19 6.01 -5.81
C LEU A 55 3.18 6.31 -6.91
N GLN A 56 3.43 5.83 -8.12
CA GLN A 56 2.50 6.02 -9.21
C GLN A 56 1.18 5.31 -8.94
N ASP A 57 1.26 4.08 -8.47
CA ASP A 57 0.05 3.34 -8.14
C ASP A 57 -0.71 3.99 -7.00
N ALA A 58 -0.01 4.53 -6.02
CA ALA A 58 -0.65 5.22 -4.92
C ALA A 58 -1.37 6.47 -5.41
N ALA A 59 -0.75 7.22 -6.32
CA ALA A 59 -1.39 8.40 -6.88
C ALA A 59 -2.63 8.02 -7.67
N GLN A 60 -2.55 6.93 -8.42
CA GLN A 60 -3.70 6.44 -9.18
C GLN A 60 -4.81 5.99 -8.23
N LEU A 61 -4.43 5.37 -7.12
CA LEU A 61 -5.38 4.93 -6.12
C LEU A 61 -6.15 6.12 -5.53
N VAL A 62 -5.44 7.19 -5.23
CA VAL A 62 -6.08 8.40 -4.71
C VAL A 62 -7.06 8.95 -5.73
N LYS A 63 -6.63 9.02 -6.98
CA LYS A 63 -7.48 9.56 -8.03
C LYS A 63 -8.76 8.75 -8.20
N LEU A 64 -8.62 7.43 -8.26
CA LEU A 64 -9.79 6.57 -8.40
C LEU A 64 -10.69 6.66 -7.19
N SER A 65 -10.11 6.79 -6.00
CA SER A 65 -10.90 6.92 -4.78
C SER A 65 -11.72 8.19 -4.79
N GLU A 66 -11.12 9.29 -5.25
CA GLU A 66 -11.84 10.55 -5.36
C GLU A 66 -12.96 10.48 -6.38
N GLU A 67 -12.69 9.84 -7.51
CA GLU A 67 -13.71 9.66 -8.53
C GLU A 67 -14.86 8.80 -8.02
N LEU A 68 -14.53 7.75 -7.30
CA LEU A 68 -15.56 6.90 -6.72
C LEU A 68 -16.40 7.68 -5.71
N GLN A 69 -15.76 8.49 -4.89
CA GLN A 69 -16.47 9.30 -3.94
C GLN A 69 -17.43 10.26 -4.64
N ASP A 70 -16.96 10.91 -5.69
CA ASP A 70 -17.81 11.81 -6.46
C ASP A 70 -18.99 11.09 -7.07
N ASP A 71 -18.75 9.92 -7.62
CA ASP A 71 -19.84 9.14 -8.21
C ASP A 71 -20.89 8.79 -7.18
N LEU A 72 -20.44 8.36 -6.00
CA LEU A 72 -21.37 7.97 -4.95
C LEU A 72 -22.18 9.15 -4.43
N ILE A 73 -21.59 10.32 -4.42
CA ILE A 73 -22.29 11.53 -3.98
C ILE A 73 -23.36 11.92 -4.99
N LYS A 74 -23.04 11.79 -6.27
CA LYS A 74 -23.96 12.20 -7.33
C LYS A 74 -25.08 11.21 -7.55
N GLU A 75 -24.85 9.96 -7.26
CA GLU A 75 -25.83 8.93 -7.55
C GLU A 75 -26.84 8.80 -6.44
N ASP A 76 -28.02 8.35 -6.83
CA ASP A 76 -29.05 8.01 -5.87
C ASP A 76 -28.57 6.82 -5.06
N ARG A 77 -28.69 6.93 -3.75
CA ARG A 77 -28.24 5.83 -2.88
C ARG A 77 -28.97 4.53 -3.14
N HIS A 78 -30.07 4.58 -3.85
CA HIS A 78 -30.84 3.38 -4.15
C HIS A 78 -30.44 2.74 -5.47
N VAL A 79 -29.50 3.34 -6.20
CA VAL A 79 -29.09 2.83 -7.49
C VAL A 79 -27.63 2.43 -7.43
N LEU A 80 -27.35 1.20 -7.82
CA LEU A 80 -25.98 0.72 -7.92
C LEU A 80 -25.45 1.00 -9.31
N SER A 81 -24.34 1.68 -9.39
CA SER A 81 -23.73 2.01 -10.66
C SER A 81 -22.67 0.97 -11.00
N ILE A 82 -22.73 0.46 -12.22
CA ILE A 82 -21.70 -0.44 -12.71
C ILE A 82 -20.36 0.26 -12.77
N ALA A 83 -20.38 1.55 -13.11
CA ALA A 83 -19.13 2.32 -13.16
C ALA A 83 -18.49 2.43 -11.79
N SER A 84 -19.29 2.67 -10.75
CA SER A 84 -18.77 2.74 -9.39
C SER A 84 -18.20 1.40 -8.94
N LEU A 85 -18.90 0.33 -9.27
CA LEU A 85 -18.41 -1.00 -8.93
C LEU A 85 -17.07 -1.27 -9.60
N LYS A 86 -16.96 -0.90 -10.86
CA LYS A 86 -15.72 -1.08 -11.60
C LYS A 86 -14.59 -0.28 -10.97
N LYS A 87 -14.86 0.93 -10.55
CA LYS A 87 -13.83 1.74 -9.89
C LYS A 87 -13.39 1.11 -8.57
N ALA A 88 -14.33 0.56 -7.82
CA ALA A 88 -13.97 -0.12 -6.58
C ALA A 88 -13.08 -1.32 -6.85
N GLU A 89 -13.35 -2.06 -7.91
CA GLU A 89 -12.51 -3.18 -8.29
C GLU A 89 -11.11 -2.74 -8.68
N ASP A 90 -11.02 -1.66 -9.43
CA ASP A 90 -9.72 -1.14 -9.85
C ASP A 90 -8.92 -0.67 -8.64
N ILE A 91 -9.57 -0.03 -7.69
CA ILE A 91 -8.92 0.38 -6.45
C ILE A 91 -8.36 -0.83 -5.71
N GLU A 92 -9.14 -1.88 -5.65
CA GLU A 92 -8.72 -3.10 -4.99
C GLU A 92 -7.49 -3.69 -5.65
N LYS A 93 -7.47 -3.73 -6.97
CA LYS A 93 -6.32 -4.24 -7.70
C LYS A 93 -5.07 -3.43 -7.45
N LEU A 94 -5.21 -2.11 -7.43
CA LEU A 94 -4.08 -1.24 -7.15
C LEU A 94 -3.54 -1.45 -5.75
N ALA A 95 -4.44 -1.55 -4.79
CA ALA A 95 -4.03 -1.77 -3.41
C ALA A 95 -3.28 -3.10 -3.26
N LYS A 96 -3.76 -4.12 -3.94
CA LYS A 96 -3.09 -5.42 -3.94
C LYS A 96 -1.69 -5.32 -4.52
N ARG A 97 -1.56 -4.60 -5.62
CA ARG A 97 -0.27 -4.44 -6.28
C ARG A 97 0.73 -3.75 -5.38
N ILE A 98 0.28 -2.69 -4.72
CA ILE A 98 1.12 -1.97 -3.78
C ILE A 98 1.54 -2.87 -2.65
N ARG A 99 0.60 -3.61 -2.09
CA ARG A 99 0.89 -4.50 -0.98
C ARG A 99 1.92 -5.55 -1.36
N THR A 100 1.80 -6.09 -2.56
CA THR A 100 2.73 -7.09 -3.03
C THR A 100 4.15 -6.55 -3.10
N ARG A 101 4.32 -5.31 -3.57
CA ARG A 101 5.65 -4.72 -3.62
C ARG A 101 6.20 -4.45 -2.23
N LEU A 102 5.35 -4.03 -1.32
CA LEU A 102 5.80 -3.71 0.03
C LEU A 102 6.24 -4.94 0.81
N LYS A 103 5.79 -6.09 0.38
CA LYS A 103 6.15 -7.33 1.07
C LYS A 103 7.49 -7.89 0.68
N LYS A 104 8.10 -7.41 -0.37
CA LYS A 104 9.38 -7.94 -0.83
C LYS A 104 10.53 -7.73 0.13
#